data_1f86369c83fc499a5ffdd4fec372f0ab
#
_entry.id   1f86369c83fc499a5ffdd4fec372f0ab
#
_cell.length_a   1.000
_cell.length_b   1.000
_cell.length_c   1.000
_cell.angle_alpha   90.00
_cell.angle_beta   90.00
_cell.angle_gamma   90.00
#
_symmetry.space_group_name_H-M   'P 1'
#
loop_
_entity.id
_entity.type
_entity.pdbx_description
1 polymer ?
#
loop_
_entity_poly.entity_id
_entity_poly.type
_entity_poly.pdbx_seq_one_letter_code
_entity_poly.pdbx_strand_id
1 'polypeptide(L)'
;MNTKIILIAAIMLFGKIGSAQNKITLNAMTFNIRYDNADDLQNNWQYRKDFASQMIRFYNVDIMGTQEVLKNQLDDLLQRLPDYKSLGVGREDGKEKGEYSAIFYKAKKYEVEKNGQFWLSQQPEEPGSKGWDAACERIVTWCIFKEKKTGLRFVFFNTHFDHVGVVARKESALLLKKRVTEIAGTLPVIMTGDLNVTPDAEAVHTLLADGQLADSRKLSKLSYGPSWSFHDFGRTALAARRRIDYIFVGKGIKVNRYASICETLDSTFLSDHNPVFAEIELASK
;
A
#
# COMPACT_ATOMS: atom_id res chain seq x y z
N MET A 1 -42.40 47.87 -54.79
CA MET A 1 -42.41 46.61 -54.09
C MET A 1 -40.99 46.41 -53.51
N ASN A 2 -40.83 46.65 -52.22
CA ASN A 2 -39.49 46.50 -51.54
C ASN A 2 -39.47 45.18 -50.80
N THR A 3 -38.67 44.27 -51.31
CA THR A 3 -38.44 42.94 -50.68
C THR A 3 -37.34 43.08 -49.64
N LYS A 4 -37.66 42.97 -48.36
CA LYS A 4 -36.67 42.90 -47.28
C LYS A 4 -36.14 41.48 -47.11
N ILE A 5 -34.84 41.30 -47.34
CA ILE A 5 -34.13 40.04 -47.08
C ILE A 5 -33.79 40.05 -45.58
N ILE A 6 -34.36 39.10 -44.85
CA ILE A 6 -34.00 38.86 -43.44
C ILE A 6 -32.85 37.85 -43.41
N LEU A 7 -31.65 38.28 -42.98
CA LEU A 7 -30.48 37.43 -42.80
C LEU A 7 -30.56 36.83 -41.37
N ILE A 8 -30.83 35.51 -41.27
CA ILE A 8 -30.81 34.80 -39.99
C ILE A 8 -29.38 34.34 -39.75
N ALA A 9 -28.69 34.99 -38.82
CA ALA A 9 -27.36 34.54 -38.35
C ALA A 9 -27.53 33.36 -37.37
N ALA A 10 -27.18 32.17 -37.79
CA ALA A 10 -27.11 31.00 -36.90
C ALA A 10 -25.84 31.09 -36.02
N ILE A 11 -26.00 31.42 -34.76
CA ILE A 11 -24.93 31.38 -33.77
C ILE A 11 -24.71 29.92 -33.39
N MET A 12 -23.66 29.29 -33.91
CA MET A 12 -23.18 27.97 -33.42
C MET A 12 -22.51 28.18 -32.05
N LEU A 13 -23.20 27.83 -30.98
CA LEU A 13 -22.59 27.65 -29.67
C LEU A 13 -21.73 26.39 -29.69
N PHE A 14 -20.45 26.55 -29.89
CA PHE A 14 -19.48 25.49 -29.56
C PHE A 14 -19.39 25.37 -28.02
N GLY A 15 -20.24 24.54 -27.45
CA GLY A 15 -20.09 24.11 -26.07
C GLY A 15 -18.73 23.39 -25.92
N LYS A 16 -17.79 23.94 -25.13
CA LYS A 16 -16.62 23.21 -24.68
C LYS A 16 -17.15 21.99 -23.93
N ILE A 17 -17.11 20.81 -24.56
CA ILE A 17 -17.28 19.54 -23.85
C ILE A 17 -16.08 19.42 -22.92
N GLY A 18 -16.25 19.90 -21.69
CA GLY A 18 -15.27 19.66 -20.64
C GLY A 18 -15.13 18.17 -20.46
N SER A 19 -14.01 17.59 -20.83
CA SER A 19 -13.70 16.19 -20.54
C SER A 19 -13.84 15.99 -19.03
N ALA A 20 -14.88 15.28 -18.61
CA ALA A 20 -15.05 14.94 -17.21
C ALA A 20 -13.80 14.12 -16.80
N GLN A 21 -13.01 14.70 -15.89
CA GLN A 21 -11.82 14.04 -15.38
C GLN A 21 -12.24 12.72 -14.72
N ASN A 22 -11.76 11.59 -15.25
CA ASN A 22 -12.06 10.29 -14.66
C ASN A 22 -11.48 10.24 -13.25
N LYS A 23 -12.33 9.96 -12.27
CA LYS A 23 -11.97 9.84 -10.86
C LYS A 23 -12.37 8.49 -10.35
N ILE A 24 -11.53 7.93 -9.49
CA ILE A 24 -11.85 6.74 -8.73
C ILE A 24 -11.56 6.97 -7.25
N THR A 25 -12.37 6.34 -6.41
CA THR A 25 -12.09 6.21 -4.99
C THR A 25 -11.72 4.75 -4.73
N LEU A 26 -10.62 4.53 -4.04
CA LEU A 26 -10.17 3.22 -3.63
C LEU A 26 -9.82 3.17 -2.14
N ASN A 27 -10.06 2.03 -1.53
CA ASN A 27 -9.71 1.70 -0.15
C ASN A 27 -8.36 0.96 -0.16
N ALA A 28 -7.29 1.65 0.22
CA ALA A 28 -5.96 1.08 0.36
C ALA A 28 -5.69 0.67 1.80
N MET A 29 -4.88 -0.37 2.00
CA MET A 29 -4.45 -0.82 3.31
C MET A 29 -2.98 -1.23 3.29
N THR A 30 -2.25 -1.01 4.38
CA THR A 30 -1.03 -1.74 4.72
C THR A 30 -1.29 -2.57 5.95
N PHE A 31 -0.82 -3.80 5.97
CA PHE A 31 -1.06 -4.71 7.06
C PHE A 31 0.11 -5.69 7.24
N ASN A 32 0.99 -5.41 8.18
CA ASN A 32 1.89 -6.43 8.70
C ASN A 32 1.03 -7.44 9.45
N ILE A 33 0.87 -8.65 8.87
CA ILE A 33 -0.03 -9.66 9.42
C ILE A 33 0.61 -10.49 10.55
N ARG A 34 1.87 -10.26 10.85
CA ARG A 34 2.71 -11.11 11.68
C ARG A 34 2.81 -12.53 11.12
N TYR A 35 4.01 -13.02 10.86
CA TYR A 35 4.21 -14.38 10.36
C TYR A 35 3.65 -15.43 11.33
N ASP A 36 3.34 -16.60 10.81
CA ASP A 36 2.83 -17.71 11.59
C ASP A 36 3.90 -18.27 12.53
N ASN A 37 3.79 -17.92 13.81
CA ASN A 37 4.74 -18.28 14.86
C ASN A 37 4.00 -18.97 16.02
N ALA A 38 4.37 -20.20 16.32
CA ALA A 38 3.77 -20.97 17.41
C ALA A 38 3.93 -20.30 18.79
N ASP A 39 5.00 -19.51 18.97
CA ASP A 39 5.26 -18.80 20.23
C ASP A 39 4.32 -17.62 20.50
N ASP A 40 3.52 -17.23 19.52
CA ASP A 40 2.51 -16.17 19.69
C ASP A 40 1.27 -16.66 20.45
N LEU A 41 1.19 -17.93 20.85
CA LEU A 41 0.17 -18.56 21.68
C LEU A 41 -1.27 -18.27 21.18
N GLN A 42 -2.11 -17.58 22.00
CA GLN A 42 -3.48 -17.18 21.63
C GLN A 42 -3.53 -16.19 20.45
N ASN A 43 -2.42 -15.58 20.11
CA ASN A 43 -2.29 -14.71 18.95
C ASN A 43 -1.63 -15.43 17.74
N ASN A 44 -1.47 -16.76 17.80
CA ASN A 44 -0.99 -17.52 16.64
C ASN A 44 -1.92 -17.33 15.45
N TRP A 45 -1.38 -17.44 14.22
CA TRP A 45 -2.10 -17.18 12.98
C TRP A 45 -3.41 -17.97 12.85
N GLN A 46 -3.44 -19.20 13.28
CA GLN A 46 -4.65 -20.05 13.22
C GLN A 46 -5.88 -19.43 13.91
N TYR A 47 -5.67 -18.59 14.93
CA TYR A 47 -6.74 -17.91 15.67
C TYR A 47 -7.08 -16.53 15.09
N ARG A 48 -6.19 -15.93 14.28
CA ARG A 48 -6.33 -14.58 13.75
C ARG A 48 -6.85 -14.54 12.30
N LYS A 49 -6.63 -15.58 11.50
CA LYS A 49 -6.88 -15.59 10.06
C LYS A 49 -8.33 -15.28 9.66
N ASP A 50 -9.31 -15.75 10.44
CA ASP A 50 -10.71 -15.47 10.17
C ASP A 50 -11.06 -14.03 10.54
N PHE A 51 -10.59 -13.54 11.67
CA PHE A 51 -10.78 -12.16 12.10
C PHE A 51 -10.11 -11.18 11.14
N ALA A 52 -8.86 -11.42 10.74
CA ALA A 52 -8.16 -10.61 9.74
C ALA A 52 -8.94 -10.53 8.42
N SER A 53 -9.43 -11.67 7.91
CA SER A 53 -10.20 -11.67 6.65
C SER A 53 -11.58 -11.02 6.79
N GLN A 54 -12.23 -11.09 7.94
CA GLN A 54 -13.47 -10.35 8.22
C GLN A 54 -13.23 -8.84 8.23
N MET A 55 -12.19 -8.38 8.89
CA MET A 55 -11.76 -6.97 8.91
C MET A 55 -11.51 -6.45 7.51
N ILE A 56 -10.74 -7.17 6.68
CA ILE A 56 -10.46 -6.78 5.29
C ILE A 56 -11.75 -6.61 4.48
N ARG A 57 -12.72 -7.52 4.65
CA ARG A 57 -14.03 -7.43 3.99
C ARG A 57 -14.89 -6.28 4.53
N PHE A 58 -14.90 -6.09 5.85
CA PHE A 58 -15.69 -5.03 6.51
C PHE A 58 -15.25 -3.63 6.05
N TYR A 59 -13.95 -3.37 6.02
CA TYR A 59 -13.39 -2.11 5.49
C TYR A 59 -13.44 -2.03 3.96
N ASN A 60 -13.98 -3.04 3.30
CA ASN A 60 -14.14 -3.09 1.84
C ASN A 60 -12.84 -2.77 1.09
N VAL A 61 -11.72 -3.29 1.59
CA VAL A 61 -10.38 -2.99 1.07
C VAL A 61 -10.30 -3.34 -0.41
N ASP A 62 -9.82 -2.43 -1.23
CA ASP A 62 -9.68 -2.65 -2.67
C ASP A 62 -8.32 -3.24 -3.04
N ILE A 63 -7.25 -2.68 -2.43
CA ILE A 63 -5.87 -3.11 -2.63
C ILE A 63 -5.15 -3.00 -1.28
N MET A 64 -4.39 -4.01 -0.92
CA MET A 64 -3.56 -3.97 0.27
C MET A 64 -2.15 -4.51 0.03
N GLY A 65 -1.17 -3.85 0.65
CA GLY A 65 0.16 -4.39 0.86
C GLY A 65 0.20 -5.11 2.21
N THR A 66 0.74 -6.31 2.21
CA THR A 66 0.91 -7.10 3.44
C THR A 66 2.38 -7.44 3.66
N GLN A 67 2.79 -7.54 4.92
CA GLN A 67 4.15 -7.86 5.32
C GLN A 67 4.16 -9.08 6.24
N GLU A 68 5.29 -9.76 6.33
CA GLU A 68 5.51 -10.98 7.11
C GLU A 68 4.64 -12.18 6.68
N VAL A 69 4.17 -12.19 5.45
CA VAL A 69 3.28 -13.24 4.97
C VAL A 69 4.07 -14.49 4.61
N LEU A 70 3.84 -15.60 5.28
CA LEU A 70 4.32 -16.91 4.86
C LEU A 70 3.38 -17.54 3.82
N LYS A 71 3.88 -18.54 3.07
CA LYS A 71 3.10 -19.20 2.01
C LYS A 71 1.75 -19.75 2.49
N ASN A 72 1.73 -20.39 3.66
CA ASN A 72 0.49 -20.90 4.25
C ASN A 72 -0.50 -19.78 4.61
N GLN A 73 -0.01 -18.63 5.08
CA GLN A 73 -0.85 -17.47 5.39
C GLN A 73 -1.39 -16.80 4.11
N LEU A 74 -0.59 -16.77 3.04
CA LEU A 74 -1.01 -16.31 1.71
C LEU A 74 -2.21 -17.15 1.21
N ASP A 75 -2.07 -18.47 1.28
CA ASP A 75 -3.10 -19.42 0.85
C ASP A 75 -4.37 -19.34 1.70
N ASP A 76 -4.21 -19.23 3.02
CA ASP A 76 -5.30 -19.03 3.97
C ASP A 76 -6.12 -17.75 3.67
N LEU A 77 -5.43 -16.64 3.37
CA LEU A 77 -6.10 -15.38 3.00
C LEU A 77 -6.80 -15.50 1.65
N LEU A 78 -6.17 -16.09 0.63
CA LEU A 78 -6.82 -16.27 -0.68
C LEU A 78 -8.05 -17.16 -0.61
N GLN A 79 -8.03 -18.21 0.22
CA GLN A 79 -9.20 -19.06 0.46
C GLN A 79 -10.37 -18.29 1.08
N ARG A 80 -10.08 -17.35 2.00
CA ARG A 80 -11.09 -16.56 2.73
C ARG A 80 -11.54 -15.30 2.01
N LEU A 81 -10.77 -14.87 1.02
CA LEU A 81 -11.00 -13.67 0.23
C LEU A 81 -11.14 -14.02 -1.26
N PRO A 82 -12.21 -14.75 -1.67
CA PRO A 82 -12.33 -15.29 -3.03
C PRO A 82 -12.42 -14.24 -4.14
N ASP A 83 -12.72 -12.98 -3.81
CA ASP A 83 -12.73 -11.87 -4.77
C ASP A 83 -11.32 -11.27 -5.02
N TYR A 84 -10.32 -11.72 -4.24
CA TYR A 84 -8.96 -11.20 -4.33
C TYR A 84 -8.03 -12.14 -5.09
N LYS A 85 -7.01 -11.53 -5.67
CA LYS A 85 -5.78 -12.19 -6.13
C LYS A 85 -4.59 -11.56 -5.42
N SER A 86 -3.45 -12.26 -5.42
CA SER A 86 -2.21 -11.76 -4.85
C SER A 86 -1.09 -11.68 -5.88
N LEU A 87 -0.12 -10.81 -5.60
CA LEU A 87 1.15 -10.67 -6.29
C LEU A 87 2.27 -10.68 -5.25
N GLY A 88 3.43 -11.18 -5.63
CA GLY A 88 4.61 -11.25 -4.78
C GLY A 88 5.23 -12.63 -4.80
N VAL A 89 6.45 -12.70 -4.26
CA VAL A 89 7.25 -13.92 -4.12
C VAL A 89 7.89 -13.95 -2.73
N GLY A 90 8.35 -15.11 -2.30
CA GLY A 90 9.14 -15.27 -1.08
C GLY A 90 10.50 -14.58 -1.21
N ARG A 91 10.89 -13.83 -0.17
CA ARG A 91 12.08 -12.96 -0.20
C ARG A 91 13.41 -13.72 -0.28
N GLU A 92 13.44 -15.01 0.13
CA GLU A 92 14.68 -15.79 0.19
C GLU A 92 15.09 -16.38 -1.16
N ASP A 93 14.15 -16.78 -2.01
CA ASP A 93 14.45 -17.47 -3.26
C ASP A 93 13.78 -16.88 -4.50
N GLY A 94 12.98 -15.82 -4.31
CA GLY A 94 12.18 -15.23 -5.39
C GLY A 94 11.06 -16.15 -5.90
N LYS A 95 10.67 -17.14 -5.09
CA LYS A 95 9.57 -18.09 -5.40
C LYS A 95 8.62 -18.20 -4.21
N GLU A 96 8.79 -19.21 -3.36
CA GLU A 96 7.89 -19.48 -2.25
C GLU A 96 8.54 -19.39 -0.85
N LYS A 97 9.87 -19.29 -0.79
CA LYS A 97 10.61 -19.38 0.46
C LYS A 97 10.77 -18.02 1.15
N GLY A 98 10.57 -18.03 2.47
CA GLY A 98 10.63 -16.83 3.30
C GLY A 98 9.34 -16.01 3.27
N GLU A 99 9.38 -14.86 3.89
CA GLU A 99 8.24 -13.93 3.97
C GLU A 99 8.01 -13.20 2.65
N TYR A 100 6.73 -12.96 2.33
CA TYR A 100 6.30 -12.14 1.21
C TYR A 100 6.01 -10.71 1.69
N SER A 101 6.34 -9.74 0.85
CA SER A 101 5.71 -8.42 0.86
C SER A 101 4.61 -8.43 -0.21
N ALA A 102 3.51 -9.15 0.06
CA ALA A 102 2.50 -9.42 -0.94
C ALA A 102 1.55 -8.23 -1.18
N ILE A 103 1.00 -8.14 -2.40
CA ILE A 103 -0.07 -7.21 -2.75
C ILE A 103 -1.33 -8.03 -3.03
N PHE A 104 -2.40 -7.79 -2.27
CA PHE A 104 -3.73 -8.36 -2.55
C PHE A 104 -4.61 -7.29 -3.19
N TYR A 105 -5.43 -7.68 -4.16
CA TYR A 105 -6.30 -6.76 -4.89
C TYR A 105 -7.60 -7.42 -5.37
N LYS A 106 -8.69 -6.66 -5.45
CA LYS A 106 -9.97 -7.11 -5.99
C LYS A 106 -9.87 -7.35 -7.49
N ALA A 107 -9.81 -8.61 -7.90
CA ALA A 107 -9.57 -9.00 -9.29
C ALA A 107 -10.70 -8.59 -10.26
N LYS A 108 -11.93 -8.43 -9.78
CA LYS A 108 -13.06 -7.93 -10.60
C LYS A 108 -12.95 -6.44 -10.91
N LYS A 109 -12.29 -5.65 -10.02
CA LYS A 109 -12.18 -4.19 -10.14
C LYS A 109 -10.91 -3.75 -10.87
N TYR A 110 -9.80 -4.49 -10.68
CA TYR A 110 -8.49 -4.12 -11.20
C TYR A 110 -7.91 -5.16 -12.15
N GLU A 111 -7.22 -4.67 -13.17
CA GLU A 111 -6.38 -5.42 -14.09
C GLU A 111 -4.91 -5.14 -13.77
N VAL A 112 -4.07 -6.18 -13.78
CA VAL A 112 -2.62 -6.08 -13.66
C VAL A 112 -2.04 -5.91 -15.07
N GLU A 113 -1.47 -4.74 -15.36
CA GLU A 113 -0.80 -4.49 -16.64
C GLU A 113 0.67 -4.90 -16.59
N LYS A 114 1.34 -4.61 -15.47
CA LYS A 114 2.74 -4.97 -15.24
C LYS A 114 2.99 -5.12 -13.76
N ASN A 115 3.81 -6.07 -13.37
CA ASN A 115 4.24 -6.26 -11.99
C ASN A 115 5.68 -6.75 -11.94
N GLY A 116 6.28 -6.70 -10.76
CA GLY A 116 7.61 -7.21 -10.53
C GLY A 116 8.03 -7.05 -9.08
N GLN A 117 9.25 -7.49 -8.81
CA GLN A 117 9.89 -7.42 -7.51
C GLN A 117 11.32 -6.92 -7.69
N PHE A 118 11.89 -6.38 -6.61
CA PHE A 118 13.32 -6.14 -6.47
C PHE A 118 13.71 -6.20 -5.00
N TRP A 119 14.94 -6.60 -4.74
CA TRP A 119 15.48 -6.71 -3.39
C TRP A 119 16.08 -5.38 -2.93
N LEU A 120 15.93 -5.09 -1.66
CA LEU A 120 16.53 -3.92 -1.02
C LEU A 120 17.99 -4.23 -0.67
N SER A 121 18.82 -4.25 -1.69
CA SER A 121 20.25 -4.57 -1.61
C SER A 121 21.04 -3.83 -2.69
N GLN A 122 22.36 -3.99 -2.67
CA GLN A 122 23.24 -3.51 -3.73
C GLN A 122 23.06 -4.29 -5.06
N GLN A 123 22.36 -5.42 -5.02
CA GLN A 123 22.05 -6.29 -6.15
C GLN A 123 20.51 -6.50 -6.23
N PRO A 124 19.74 -5.45 -6.55
CA PRO A 124 18.29 -5.49 -6.43
C PRO A 124 17.58 -6.48 -7.35
N GLU A 125 18.22 -6.92 -8.41
CA GLU A 125 17.67 -7.92 -9.35
C GLU A 125 18.01 -9.37 -8.94
N GLU A 126 18.87 -9.57 -7.92
CA GLU A 126 19.31 -10.88 -7.44
C GLU A 126 18.34 -11.40 -6.38
N PRO A 127 17.60 -12.51 -6.63
CA PRO A 127 16.74 -13.12 -5.63
C PRO A 127 17.51 -13.55 -4.39
N GLY A 128 16.97 -13.23 -3.21
CA GLY A 128 17.61 -13.56 -1.93
C GLY A 128 18.80 -12.70 -1.57
N SER A 129 19.08 -11.62 -2.32
CA SER A 129 20.19 -10.73 -1.97
C SER A 129 19.85 -9.93 -0.70
N LYS A 130 20.83 -9.84 0.19
CA LYS A 130 20.75 -9.11 1.46
C LYS A 130 21.64 -7.86 1.39
N GLY A 131 21.07 -6.69 1.67
CA GLY A 131 21.75 -5.42 1.49
C GLY A 131 22.36 -4.85 2.76
N TRP A 132 23.53 -4.24 2.62
CA TRP A 132 24.23 -3.45 3.65
C TRP A 132 24.38 -4.20 4.98
N ASP A 133 23.87 -3.60 6.07
CA ASP A 133 23.85 -4.17 7.43
C ASP A 133 22.50 -4.84 7.79
N ALA A 134 21.69 -5.20 6.79
CA ALA A 134 20.40 -5.84 7.03
C ALA A 134 20.51 -7.18 7.74
N ALA A 135 19.60 -7.45 8.68
CA ALA A 135 19.52 -8.74 9.36
C ALA A 135 18.97 -9.85 8.46
N CYS A 136 18.07 -9.50 7.54
CA CYS A 136 17.46 -10.42 6.58
C CYS A 136 17.27 -9.77 5.20
N GLU A 137 16.95 -10.62 4.24
CA GLU A 137 16.54 -10.20 2.89
C GLU A 137 15.28 -9.34 2.97
N ARG A 138 15.24 -8.25 2.21
CA ARG A 138 14.08 -7.36 2.13
C ARG A 138 13.71 -7.13 0.68
N ILE A 139 12.41 -7.16 0.40
CA ILE A 139 11.87 -7.15 -0.95
C ILE A 139 10.81 -6.07 -1.11
N VAL A 140 10.72 -5.53 -2.31
CA VAL A 140 9.62 -4.67 -2.77
C VAL A 140 8.83 -5.42 -3.83
N THR A 141 7.53 -5.50 -3.66
CA THR A 141 6.60 -5.92 -4.72
C THR A 141 5.90 -4.70 -5.29
N TRP A 142 5.78 -4.62 -6.61
CA TRP A 142 5.10 -3.51 -7.27
C TRP A 142 4.18 -3.99 -8.40
N CYS A 143 3.18 -3.15 -8.71
CA CYS A 143 2.24 -3.44 -9.77
C CYS A 143 1.70 -2.16 -10.39
N ILE A 144 1.62 -2.12 -11.73
CA ILE A 144 0.82 -1.14 -12.48
C ILE A 144 -0.58 -1.73 -12.61
N PHE A 145 -1.52 -1.09 -11.96
CA PHE A 145 -2.94 -1.42 -12.04
C PHE A 145 -3.67 -0.51 -13.01
N LYS A 146 -4.69 -1.08 -13.67
CA LYS A 146 -5.72 -0.36 -14.40
C LYS A 146 -7.06 -0.64 -13.77
N GLU A 147 -7.77 0.39 -13.35
CA GLU A 147 -9.15 0.27 -12.91
C GLU A 147 -10.04 0.02 -14.14
N LYS A 148 -10.78 -1.10 -14.12
CA LYS A 148 -11.46 -1.64 -15.33
C LYS A 148 -12.60 -0.76 -15.84
N LYS A 149 -13.29 -0.03 -14.95
CA LYS A 149 -14.45 0.78 -15.32
C LYS A 149 -14.05 2.10 -15.98
N THR A 150 -13.02 2.76 -15.45
CA THR A 150 -12.60 4.09 -15.90
C THR A 150 -11.38 4.07 -16.81
N GLY A 151 -10.62 2.96 -16.80
CA GLY A 151 -9.33 2.86 -17.45
C GLY A 151 -8.19 3.59 -16.75
N LEU A 152 -8.44 4.17 -15.57
CA LEU A 152 -7.42 4.91 -14.81
C LEU A 152 -6.31 3.96 -14.36
N ARG A 153 -5.06 4.37 -14.60
CA ARG A 153 -3.84 3.62 -14.29
C ARG A 153 -3.11 4.25 -13.12
N PHE A 154 -2.53 3.40 -12.26
CA PHE A 154 -1.69 3.85 -11.14
C PHE A 154 -0.71 2.74 -10.75
N VAL A 155 0.32 3.09 -9.99
CA VAL A 155 1.31 2.13 -9.49
C VAL A 155 1.13 1.95 -8.00
N PHE A 156 1.18 0.69 -7.57
CA PHE A 156 1.16 0.31 -6.17
C PHE A 156 2.46 -0.38 -5.80
N PHE A 157 3.10 0.05 -4.71
CA PHE A 157 4.29 -0.56 -4.13
C PHE A 157 4.01 -1.07 -2.74
N ASN A 158 4.63 -2.18 -2.37
CA ASN A 158 4.59 -2.72 -1.02
C ASN A 158 5.97 -3.24 -0.59
N THR A 159 6.37 -2.96 0.64
CA THR A 159 7.68 -3.32 1.15
C THR A 159 7.68 -3.56 2.66
N HIS A 160 8.75 -4.19 3.16
CA HIS A 160 9.08 -4.33 4.57
C HIS A 160 10.56 -4.05 4.75
N PHE A 161 10.90 -2.93 5.40
CA PHE A 161 12.29 -2.53 5.65
C PHE A 161 12.93 -3.36 6.77
N ASP A 162 14.25 -3.34 6.83
CA ASP A 162 14.97 -4.09 7.85
C ASP A 162 14.76 -3.51 9.26
N HIS A 163 14.59 -4.40 10.24
CA HIS A 163 14.31 -4.03 11.62
C HIS A 163 15.56 -3.72 12.45
N VAL A 164 16.76 -4.14 11.98
CA VAL A 164 18.04 -3.95 12.67
C VAL A 164 18.93 -2.94 11.94
N GLY A 165 19.19 -3.15 10.65
CA GLY A 165 20.16 -2.42 9.88
C GLY A 165 19.80 -0.94 9.67
N VAL A 166 20.56 -0.04 10.27
CA VAL A 166 20.33 1.43 10.13
C VAL A 166 20.73 1.89 8.74
N VAL A 167 21.89 1.42 8.24
CA VAL A 167 22.36 1.73 6.88
C VAL A 167 21.42 1.12 5.86
N ALA A 168 20.99 -0.13 6.10
CA ALA A 168 20.04 -0.82 5.22
C ALA A 168 18.73 -0.02 5.05
N ARG A 169 18.14 0.51 6.11
CA ARG A 169 16.92 1.35 6.01
C ARG A 169 17.13 2.63 5.22
N LYS A 170 18.23 3.33 5.46
CA LYS A 170 18.59 4.56 4.73
C LYS A 170 18.75 4.29 3.23
N GLU A 171 19.59 3.33 2.88
CA GLU A 171 19.89 2.99 1.50
C GLU A 171 18.67 2.36 0.79
N SER A 172 17.87 1.57 1.52
CA SER A 172 16.59 1.06 1.01
C SER A 172 15.63 2.19 0.62
N ALA A 173 15.58 3.28 1.40
CA ALA A 173 14.75 4.43 1.06
C ALA A 173 15.24 5.15 -0.20
N LEU A 174 16.56 5.29 -0.38
CA LEU A 174 17.16 5.87 -1.59
C LEU A 174 16.88 5.00 -2.82
N LEU A 175 17.11 3.69 -2.72
CA LEU A 175 16.84 2.74 -3.79
C LEU A 175 15.35 2.72 -4.16
N LEU A 176 14.47 2.62 -3.17
CA LEU A 176 13.02 2.60 -3.38
C LEU A 176 12.55 3.88 -4.07
N LYS A 177 13.00 5.06 -3.63
CA LYS A 177 12.67 6.34 -4.25
C LYS A 177 13.08 6.40 -5.72
N LYS A 178 14.30 5.94 -6.05
CA LYS A 178 14.78 5.83 -7.42
C LYS A 178 13.88 4.92 -8.26
N ARG A 179 13.59 3.70 -7.75
CA ARG A 179 12.74 2.72 -8.45
C ARG A 179 11.30 3.18 -8.61
N VAL A 180 10.75 3.89 -7.63
CA VAL A 180 9.41 4.50 -7.75
C VAL A 180 9.38 5.46 -8.93
N THR A 181 10.38 6.33 -9.07
CA THR A 181 10.46 7.28 -10.19
C THR A 181 10.59 6.57 -11.55
N GLU A 182 11.47 5.55 -11.63
CA GLU A 182 11.70 4.77 -12.86
C GLU A 182 10.46 3.99 -13.31
N ILE A 183 9.78 3.34 -12.37
CA ILE A 183 8.64 2.45 -12.67
C ILE A 183 7.36 3.24 -12.91
N ALA A 184 7.10 4.26 -12.09
CA ALA A 184 5.85 5.00 -12.18
C ALA A 184 5.83 6.02 -13.32
N GLY A 185 6.97 6.62 -13.67
CA GLY A 185 7.00 7.72 -14.64
C GLY A 185 6.05 8.83 -14.22
N THR A 186 4.95 9.01 -14.96
CA THR A 186 3.91 10.02 -14.66
C THR A 186 2.65 9.47 -13.99
N LEU A 187 2.59 8.15 -13.77
CA LEU A 187 1.42 7.52 -13.15
C LEU A 187 1.28 7.92 -11.66
N PRO A 188 0.06 8.02 -11.15
CA PRO A 188 -0.18 8.14 -9.72
C PRO A 188 0.44 6.98 -8.95
N VAL A 189 1.03 7.26 -7.77
CA VAL A 189 1.71 6.28 -6.93
C VAL A 189 1.00 6.12 -5.61
N ILE A 190 0.83 4.88 -5.18
CA ILE A 190 0.48 4.49 -3.81
C ILE A 190 1.58 3.55 -3.33
N MET A 191 2.13 3.81 -2.16
CA MET A 191 3.16 2.97 -1.57
C MET A 191 2.78 2.61 -0.14
N THR A 192 2.84 1.34 0.17
CA THR A 192 2.55 0.77 1.49
C THR A 192 3.79 0.08 2.05
N GLY A 193 3.87 -0.01 3.35
CA GLY A 193 4.92 -0.82 3.97
C GLY A 193 5.06 -0.62 5.47
N ASP A 194 5.67 -1.62 6.08
CA ASP A 194 6.32 -1.52 7.37
C ASP A 194 7.77 -1.05 7.16
N LEU A 195 8.07 0.15 7.58
CA LEU A 195 9.42 0.72 7.41
C LEU A 195 10.34 0.50 8.60
N ASN A 196 9.83 -0.10 9.70
CA ASN A 196 10.57 -0.33 10.93
C ASN A 196 11.22 0.92 11.52
N VAL A 197 10.70 2.12 11.20
CA VAL A 197 11.16 3.41 11.68
C VAL A 197 10.01 4.38 11.93
N THR A 198 10.20 5.31 12.84
CA THR A 198 9.27 6.38 13.15
C THR A 198 9.28 7.50 12.10
N PRO A 199 8.26 8.39 12.07
CA PRO A 199 8.13 9.44 11.06
C PRO A 199 9.25 10.47 10.99
N ASP A 200 10.04 10.58 12.06
CA ASP A 200 11.20 11.48 12.18
C ASP A 200 12.52 10.86 11.69
N ALA A 201 12.50 9.58 11.28
CA ALA A 201 13.70 8.90 10.81
C ALA A 201 14.14 9.37 9.41
N GLU A 202 15.47 9.32 9.17
CA GLU A 202 16.09 9.70 7.91
C GLU A 202 15.48 8.98 6.69
N ALA A 203 15.16 7.69 6.82
CA ALA A 203 14.54 6.91 5.75
C ALA A 203 13.19 7.49 5.30
N VAL A 204 12.34 7.92 6.26
CA VAL A 204 11.05 8.56 5.94
C VAL A 204 11.28 9.94 5.32
N HIS A 205 12.21 10.73 5.86
CA HIS A 205 12.56 12.02 5.28
C HIS A 205 13.07 11.88 3.84
N THR A 206 13.89 10.87 3.57
CA THR A 206 14.41 10.58 2.21
C THR A 206 13.27 10.31 1.22
N LEU A 207 12.29 9.50 1.61
CA LEU A 207 11.13 9.20 0.75
C LEU A 207 10.28 10.43 0.45
N LEU A 208 10.22 11.39 1.38
CA LEU A 208 9.36 12.58 1.29
C LEU A 208 10.08 13.84 0.77
N ALA A 209 11.41 13.83 0.65
CA ALA A 209 12.25 15.03 0.50
C ALA A 209 11.95 15.91 -0.72
N ASP A 210 11.48 15.34 -1.84
CA ASP A 210 11.20 16.08 -3.08
C ASP A 210 9.70 16.37 -3.29
N GLY A 211 8.86 15.98 -2.33
CA GLY A 211 7.41 16.17 -2.41
C GLY A 211 6.70 15.34 -3.49
N GLN A 212 7.40 14.33 -4.07
CA GLN A 212 6.76 13.37 -4.97
C GLN A 212 5.82 12.43 -4.22
N LEU A 213 6.16 12.09 -2.98
CA LEU A 213 5.34 11.31 -2.06
C LEU A 213 4.94 12.15 -0.85
N ALA A 214 3.79 11.85 -0.29
CA ALA A 214 3.30 12.43 0.95
C ALA A 214 2.69 11.36 1.85
N ASP A 215 2.79 11.56 3.16
CA ASP A 215 2.20 10.68 4.17
C ASP A 215 0.69 10.85 4.20
N SER A 216 -0.05 9.78 3.90
CA SER A 216 -1.52 9.79 3.85
C SER A 216 -2.17 10.26 5.16
N ARG A 217 -1.54 9.96 6.32
CA ARG A 217 -2.01 10.43 7.62
C ARG A 217 -2.00 11.95 7.70
N LYS A 218 -0.96 12.61 7.16
CA LYS A 218 -0.83 14.07 7.18
C LYS A 218 -1.79 14.76 6.19
N LEU A 219 -2.14 14.07 5.10
CA LEU A 219 -3.06 14.59 4.07
C LEU A 219 -4.53 14.34 4.39
N SER A 220 -4.82 13.39 5.26
CA SER A 220 -6.19 12.97 5.55
C SER A 220 -7.00 14.08 6.21
N LYS A 221 -8.20 14.29 5.70
CA LYS A 221 -9.20 15.22 6.27
C LYS A 221 -9.83 14.66 7.54
N LEU A 222 -9.91 13.33 7.66
CA LEU A 222 -10.51 12.62 8.78
C LEU A 222 -9.63 11.43 9.16
N SER A 223 -9.07 11.48 10.36
CA SER A 223 -8.23 10.40 10.90
C SER A 223 -8.89 9.75 12.10
N TYR A 224 -8.80 8.42 12.19
CA TYR A 224 -9.32 7.63 13.29
C TYR A 224 -8.26 6.65 13.81
N GLY A 225 -8.37 6.29 15.09
CA GLY A 225 -7.50 5.34 15.76
C GLY A 225 -6.21 5.95 16.32
N PRO A 226 -5.36 5.13 16.93
CA PRO A 226 -4.16 5.59 17.62
C PRO A 226 -3.12 6.20 16.68
N SER A 227 -2.16 6.93 17.26
CA SER A 227 -1.03 7.51 16.53
C SER A 227 0.09 6.51 16.21
N TRP A 228 0.01 5.32 16.75
CA TRP A 228 0.97 4.21 16.61
C TRP A 228 0.35 3.08 15.79
N SER A 229 1.20 2.22 15.26
CA SER A 229 0.79 1.01 14.53
C SER A 229 1.37 -0.27 15.14
N PHE A 230 2.56 -0.23 15.74
CA PHE A 230 3.18 -1.38 16.41
C PHE A 230 2.89 -1.39 17.90
N HIS A 231 2.50 -2.56 18.45
CA HIS A 231 2.15 -2.73 19.87
C HIS A 231 2.49 -4.11 20.46
N ASP A 232 3.06 -5.01 19.66
CA ASP A 232 3.49 -6.34 20.12
C ASP A 232 2.37 -7.10 20.87
N PHE A 233 1.21 -7.28 20.23
CA PHE A 233 0.02 -7.88 20.84
C PHE A 233 -0.36 -7.24 22.20
N GLY A 234 -0.20 -5.94 22.30
CA GLY A 234 -0.47 -5.20 23.52
C GLY A 234 0.62 -5.25 24.60
N ARG A 235 1.68 -6.04 24.41
CA ARG A 235 2.80 -6.18 25.38
C ARG A 235 3.64 -4.91 25.47
N THR A 236 3.77 -4.16 24.39
CA THR A 236 4.48 -2.87 24.40
C THR A 236 3.71 -1.83 25.20
N ALA A 237 4.36 -1.23 26.22
CA ALA A 237 3.79 -0.14 27.00
C ALA A 237 3.32 1.01 26.10
N LEU A 238 2.19 1.64 26.42
CA LEU A 238 1.54 2.66 25.56
C LEU A 238 2.50 3.78 25.14
N ALA A 239 3.34 4.26 26.05
CA ALA A 239 4.33 5.32 25.76
C ALA A 239 5.47 4.88 24.81
N ALA A 240 5.68 3.57 24.67
CA ALA A 240 6.72 3.00 23.79
C ALA A 240 6.18 2.54 22.44
N ARG A 241 4.85 2.54 22.22
CA ARG A 241 4.25 2.18 20.96
C ARG A 241 4.60 3.18 19.87
N ARG A 242 4.84 2.72 18.65
CA ARG A 242 5.37 3.54 17.56
C ARG A 242 4.57 3.35 16.27
N ARG A 243 4.57 4.39 15.44
CA ARG A 243 4.07 4.29 14.07
C ARG A 243 5.24 3.91 13.17
N ILE A 244 5.18 2.73 12.58
CA ILE A 244 6.18 2.20 11.66
C ILE A 244 5.55 1.70 10.34
N ASP A 245 4.22 1.63 10.28
CA ASP A 245 3.46 1.28 9.09
C ASP A 245 2.92 2.53 8.39
N TYR A 246 3.05 2.57 7.06
CA TYR A 246 2.77 3.75 6.26
C TYR A 246 1.99 3.43 5.00
N ILE A 247 1.14 4.39 4.62
CA ILE A 247 0.63 4.55 3.26
C ILE A 247 1.11 5.92 2.79
N PHE A 248 1.97 5.92 1.77
CA PHE A 248 2.37 7.14 1.08
C PHE A 248 1.62 7.25 -0.24
N VAL A 249 1.33 8.47 -0.65
CA VAL A 249 0.62 8.75 -1.89
C VAL A 249 1.36 9.79 -2.72
N GLY A 250 1.29 9.65 -4.03
CA GLY A 250 1.90 10.57 -4.97
C GLY A 250 1.26 11.95 -4.95
N LYS A 251 1.99 12.95 -5.48
CA LYS A 251 1.53 14.33 -5.57
C LYS A 251 0.19 14.45 -6.31
N GLY A 252 -0.74 15.20 -5.72
CA GLY A 252 -2.08 15.45 -6.29
C GLY A 252 -3.13 14.39 -5.96
N ILE A 253 -2.76 13.33 -5.27
CA ILE A 253 -3.69 12.34 -4.73
C ILE A 253 -4.33 12.91 -3.46
N LYS A 254 -5.65 12.73 -3.32
CA LYS A 254 -6.38 13.14 -2.12
C LYS A 254 -6.59 11.95 -1.20
N VAL A 255 -6.52 12.21 0.10
CA VAL A 255 -6.83 11.23 1.14
C VAL A 255 -8.06 11.73 1.90
N ASN A 256 -9.17 11.03 1.74
CA ASN A 256 -10.44 11.42 2.37
C ASN A 256 -10.48 10.98 3.82
N ARG A 257 -10.07 9.73 4.10
CA ARG A 257 -10.05 9.14 5.43
C ARG A 257 -8.77 8.33 5.64
N TYR A 258 -8.31 8.30 6.88
CA TYR A 258 -7.20 7.49 7.35
C TYR A 258 -7.59 6.81 8.68
N ALA A 259 -7.19 5.56 8.86
CA ALA A 259 -7.37 4.89 10.15
C ALA A 259 -6.17 4.01 10.49
N SER A 260 -5.79 3.98 11.78
CA SER A 260 -4.99 2.92 12.38
C SER A 260 -5.96 2.03 13.15
N ILE A 261 -6.19 0.81 12.67
CA ILE A 261 -7.28 -0.07 13.12
C ILE A 261 -6.79 -0.87 14.32
N CYS A 262 -7.23 -0.49 15.51
CA CYS A 262 -6.84 -1.12 16.77
C CYS A 262 -8.03 -1.92 17.31
N GLU A 263 -8.24 -3.12 16.77
CA GLU A 263 -9.36 -3.98 17.09
C GLU A 263 -8.88 -5.32 17.65
N THR A 264 -9.68 -5.87 18.57
CA THR A 264 -9.51 -7.21 19.11
C THR A 264 -10.83 -7.96 19.01
N LEU A 265 -10.77 -9.27 18.83
CA LEU A 265 -11.89 -10.17 18.98
C LEU A 265 -11.65 -11.00 20.26
N ASP A 266 -12.45 -10.78 21.29
CA ASP A 266 -12.19 -11.25 22.65
C ASP A 266 -10.79 -10.78 23.11
N SER A 267 -9.87 -11.71 23.33
CA SER A 267 -8.47 -11.42 23.71
C SER A 267 -7.48 -11.57 22.56
N THR A 268 -7.96 -11.85 21.34
CA THR A 268 -7.12 -12.07 20.15
C THR A 268 -6.97 -10.77 19.36
N PHE A 269 -5.74 -10.40 19.06
CA PHE A 269 -5.42 -9.25 18.20
C PHE A 269 -5.47 -9.63 16.73
N LEU A 270 -5.69 -8.65 15.83
CA LEU A 270 -5.52 -8.84 14.38
C LEU A 270 -4.08 -9.24 14.02
N SER A 271 -3.11 -8.57 14.65
CA SER A 271 -1.67 -8.74 14.52
C SER A 271 -1.00 -8.09 15.72
N ASP A 272 0.33 -8.13 15.82
CA ASP A 272 1.14 -7.29 16.69
C ASP A 272 1.29 -5.86 16.12
N HIS A 273 0.80 -5.64 14.90
CA HIS A 273 0.61 -4.34 14.26
C HIS A 273 -0.88 -4.02 14.04
N ASN A 274 -1.23 -2.74 14.09
CA ASN A 274 -2.53 -2.26 13.61
C ASN A 274 -2.51 -2.17 12.09
N PRO A 275 -3.49 -2.73 11.39
CA PRO A 275 -3.71 -2.40 9.98
C PRO A 275 -3.89 -0.89 9.80
N VAL A 276 -3.25 -0.32 8.80
CA VAL A 276 -3.43 1.09 8.43
C VAL A 276 -4.25 1.18 7.15
N PHE A 277 -5.32 1.95 7.20
CA PHE A 277 -6.30 2.13 6.13
C PHE A 277 -6.30 3.56 5.61
N ALA A 278 -6.48 3.73 4.31
CA ALA A 278 -6.73 5.04 3.68
C ALA A 278 -7.75 4.93 2.56
N GLU A 279 -8.76 5.82 2.57
CA GLU A 279 -9.63 6.05 1.43
C GLU A 279 -9.00 7.15 0.55
N ILE A 280 -8.66 6.79 -0.67
CA ILE A 280 -7.84 7.58 -1.59
C ILE A 280 -8.65 7.92 -2.84
N GLU A 281 -8.65 9.20 -3.24
CA GLU A 281 -9.20 9.66 -4.52
C GLU A 281 -8.06 9.88 -5.52
N LEU A 282 -8.11 9.12 -6.63
CA LEU A 282 -7.25 9.29 -7.79
C LEU A 282 -8.04 9.95 -8.92
N ALA A 283 -7.38 10.82 -9.67
CA ALA A 283 -7.94 11.44 -10.87
C ALA A 283 -7.00 11.26 -12.05
N SER A 284 -7.53 11.12 -13.26
CA SER A 284 -6.73 11.23 -14.47
C SER A 284 -6.13 12.63 -14.57
N LYS A 285 -4.86 12.71 -14.96
CA LYS A 285 -4.24 13.99 -15.30
C LYS A 285 -4.77 14.52 -16.61
#